data_e358317f693380adae75576f013eef1f
#
_entry.id   e358317f693380adae75576f013eef1f
#
_cell.length_a   1.000
_cell.length_b   1.000
_cell.length_c   1.000
_cell.angle_alpha   90.00
_cell.angle_beta   90.00
_cell.angle_gamma   90.00
#
_symmetry.space_group_name_H-M   'P 1'
#
loop_
_entity.id
_entity.type
_entity.pdbx_description
1 polymer ?
#
loop_
_entity_poly.entity_id
_entity_poly.type
_entity_poly.pdbx_seq_one_letter_code
_entity_poly.pdbx_strand_id
1 'polypeptide(L)'
;MKRLCPPLVFILGGFCAAALAADLPRPNIVLFLADDLGWADVPWHGSDYKLPHLARLAAAGVRLEAHYVHPMCSPTRAALMTGRYASRFGVAAAQNDRALPFDTVTLAAALRAAGYETAITGKWHLGSRPDWGPQRYGFDHGYGSLAGGCGPYDHRYKAGEFTRTWHRDGTLIDEQGHVTDLIAREAVEWLKGRGQKPFFLYVPFTAIHVPMDEPEQWQQLNAHLTDPGQRLRAACTSHMDDAIGQVLAELDRRQLRDRTLVIFLSDNGAHGPSDNQGGPYPGEYAQVKVGHDNLPLRGHKTQVYEGGIRTPGVVSWPGRLGPGEIHTPLHAVDWMPTLCALAGAEPPGDLKWDGANIWPVLSGQATALPARTLYSVAPGFRAQMVRYRDWKLIVTKASGKQGPTEELYDLATDLGEAKNVAAERPEVLADLKQRLTEVSARDRDAVATD
;
A
#
# COMPACT_ATOMS: atom_id res chain seq x y z
N MET A 1 -41.54 -49.62 -52.40
CA MET A 1 -41.27 -49.65 -50.96
C MET A 1 -40.04 -48.77 -50.65
N LYS A 2 -40.23 -47.51 -50.31
CA LYS A 2 -39.16 -46.57 -49.94
C LYS A 2 -39.01 -46.58 -48.45
N ARG A 3 -37.82 -46.97 -47.97
CA ARG A 3 -37.48 -46.94 -46.53
C ARG A 3 -37.00 -45.51 -46.20
N LEU A 4 -37.73 -44.83 -45.32
CA LEU A 4 -37.30 -43.56 -44.68
C LEU A 4 -36.31 -43.91 -43.54
N CYS A 5 -35.15 -43.26 -43.58
CA CYS A 5 -34.25 -43.18 -42.42
C CYS A 5 -34.67 -42.03 -41.49
N PRO A 6 -34.65 -42.21 -40.16
CA PRO A 6 -34.92 -41.12 -39.24
C PRO A 6 -33.72 -40.17 -39.13
N PRO A 7 -33.91 -38.87 -38.81
CA PRO A 7 -32.84 -37.93 -38.65
C PRO A 7 -32.13 -38.13 -37.30
N LEU A 8 -30.81 -38.14 -37.36
CA LEU A 8 -29.87 -38.22 -36.24
C LEU A 8 -29.88 -36.84 -35.54
N VAL A 9 -30.48 -36.74 -34.38
CA VAL A 9 -30.41 -35.52 -33.53
C VAL A 9 -29.06 -35.51 -32.81
N PHE A 10 -28.15 -34.65 -33.19
CA PHE A 10 -26.94 -34.31 -32.46
C PHE A 10 -27.32 -33.43 -31.27
N ILE A 11 -27.36 -34.01 -30.06
CA ILE A 11 -27.39 -33.26 -28.84
C ILE A 11 -25.97 -32.72 -28.62
N LEU A 12 -25.75 -31.44 -28.93
CA LEU A 12 -24.56 -30.72 -28.45
C LEU A 12 -24.69 -30.55 -26.92
N GLY A 13 -24.09 -31.48 -26.20
CA GLY A 13 -23.86 -31.34 -24.77
C GLY A 13 -22.90 -30.18 -24.55
N GLY A 14 -23.44 -29.04 -24.15
CA GLY A 14 -22.66 -27.93 -23.65
C GLY A 14 -21.91 -28.36 -22.41
N PHE A 15 -20.65 -28.73 -22.54
CA PHE A 15 -19.74 -28.81 -21.41
C PHE A 15 -19.57 -27.40 -20.85
N CYS A 16 -20.37 -27.08 -19.85
CA CYS A 16 -20.09 -25.98 -18.94
C CYS A 16 -18.78 -26.33 -18.26
N ALA A 17 -17.67 -25.79 -18.75
CA ALA A 17 -16.39 -25.80 -18.06
C ALA A 17 -16.56 -24.92 -16.80
N ALA A 18 -17.15 -25.50 -15.77
CA ALA A 18 -16.89 -25.03 -14.42
C ALA A 18 -15.38 -25.21 -14.22
N ALA A 19 -14.62 -24.14 -14.47
CA ALA A 19 -13.22 -24.09 -14.10
C ALA A 19 -13.15 -24.48 -12.62
N LEU A 20 -12.57 -25.64 -12.37
CA LEU A 20 -12.10 -26.05 -11.05
C LEU A 20 -11.18 -24.92 -10.58
N ALA A 21 -11.71 -24.00 -9.78
CA ALA A 21 -10.91 -23.26 -8.83
C ALA A 21 -10.32 -24.36 -7.95
N ALA A 22 -9.10 -24.81 -8.27
CA ALA A 22 -8.36 -25.69 -7.40
C ALA A 22 -8.45 -25.03 -6.01
N ASP A 23 -8.91 -25.79 -5.01
CA ASP A 23 -9.02 -25.34 -3.62
C ASP A 23 -7.63 -24.89 -3.17
N LEU A 24 -7.33 -23.60 -3.39
CA LEU A 24 -6.10 -23.01 -2.88
C LEU A 24 -6.24 -23.07 -1.36
N PRO A 25 -5.31 -23.70 -0.65
CA PRO A 25 -5.35 -23.66 0.79
C PRO A 25 -5.31 -22.19 1.22
N ARG A 26 -6.19 -21.80 2.12
CA ARG A 26 -6.24 -20.45 2.70
C ARG A 26 -4.84 -20.04 3.18
N PRO A 27 -4.18 -19.03 2.57
CA PRO A 27 -2.83 -18.68 2.95
C PRO A 27 -2.81 -17.94 4.27
N ASN A 28 -1.72 -18.04 5.00
CA ASN A 28 -1.33 -16.94 5.88
C ASN A 28 -0.99 -15.72 5.03
N ILE A 29 -1.20 -14.54 5.57
CA ILE A 29 -0.96 -13.27 4.86
C ILE A 29 -0.05 -12.41 5.73
N VAL A 30 1.09 -11.99 5.17
CA VAL A 30 1.96 -10.98 5.77
C VAL A 30 2.04 -9.80 4.80
N LEU A 31 1.61 -8.64 5.25
CA LEU A 31 1.65 -7.40 4.49
C LEU A 31 2.61 -6.41 5.17
N PHE A 32 3.78 -6.22 4.57
CA PHE A 32 4.72 -5.17 4.94
C PHE A 32 4.36 -3.88 4.19
N LEU A 33 4.33 -2.76 4.90
CA LEU A 33 4.11 -1.44 4.30
C LEU A 33 5.19 -0.48 4.77
N ALA A 34 6.01 0.00 3.83
CA ALA A 34 6.94 1.10 4.07
C ALA A 34 6.19 2.44 4.07
N ASP A 35 6.72 3.43 4.80
CA ASP A 35 6.21 4.79 4.88
C ASP A 35 7.17 5.73 4.14
N ASP A 36 6.72 6.39 3.07
CA ASP A 36 7.51 7.31 2.24
C ASP A 36 8.66 6.67 1.42
N LEU A 37 8.61 5.37 1.14
CA LEU A 37 9.60 4.72 0.28
C LEU A 37 9.30 5.00 -1.19
N GLY A 38 10.23 5.66 -1.87
CA GLY A 38 10.08 6.04 -3.26
C GLY A 38 10.37 4.93 -4.27
N TRP A 39 10.01 5.21 -5.53
CA TRP A 39 10.28 4.33 -6.66
C TRP A 39 11.76 3.93 -6.77
N ALA A 40 12.66 4.93 -6.69
CA ALA A 40 14.09 4.75 -6.87
C ALA A 40 14.83 4.28 -5.59
N ASP A 41 14.15 4.02 -4.48
CA ASP A 41 14.77 3.60 -3.23
C ASP A 41 15.04 2.09 -3.14
N VAL A 42 14.69 1.32 -4.18
CA VAL A 42 14.81 -0.14 -4.16
C VAL A 42 15.79 -0.65 -5.22
N PRO A 43 16.52 -1.75 -4.96
CA PRO A 43 17.58 -2.23 -5.86
C PRO A 43 17.11 -2.56 -7.28
N TRP A 44 15.91 -3.07 -7.45
CA TRP A 44 15.37 -3.42 -8.78
C TRP A 44 14.92 -2.20 -9.61
N HIS A 45 14.94 -0.99 -9.02
CA HIS A 45 14.77 0.28 -9.73
C HIS A 45 16.06 1.12 -9.72
N GLY A 46 17.20 0.51 -9.40
CA GLY A 46 18.52 1.12 -9.55
C GLY A 46 19.13 1.73 -8.28
N SER A 47 18.50 1.55 -7.11
CA SER A 47 19.11 1.97 -5.83
C SER A 47 20.35 1.15 -5.50
N ASP A 48 21.35 1.79 -4.93
CA ASP A 48 22.54 1.16 -4.35
C ASP A 48 22.43 0.93 -2.83
N TYR A 49 21.26 1.18 -2.26
CA TYR A 49 20.94 0.90 -0.85
C TYR A 49 21.10 -0.60 -0.54
N LYS A 50 21.62 -0.91 0.64
CA LYS A 50 21.88 -2.29 1.04
C LYS A 50 20.63 -2.94 1.61
N LEU A 51 19.83 -3.56 0.73
CA LEU A 51 18.53 -4.17 1.03
C LEU A 51 18.51 -5.66 0.62
N PRO A 52 19.32 -6.54 1.27
CA PRO A 52 19.47 -7.92 0.83
C PRO A 52 18.19 -8.76 0.95
N HIS A 53 17.32 -8.48 1.92
CA HIS A 53 16.08 -9.24 2.15
C HIS A 53 15.00 -8.88 1.11
N LEU A 54 14.79 -7.60 0.85
CA LEU A 54 13.90 -7.12 -0.19
C LEU A 54 14.38 -7.50 -1.59
N ALA A 55 15.70 -7.41 -1.85
CA ALA A 55 16.28 -7.87 -3.12
C ALA A 55 16.02 -9.36 -3.36
N ARG A 56 16.18 -10.20 -2.32
CA ARG A 56 15.89 -11.64 -2.40
C ARG A 56 14.40 -11.90 -2.60
N LEU A 57 13.55 -11.16 -1.87
CA LEU A 57 12.09 -11.26 -2.00
C LEU A 57 11.64 -10.92 -3.43
N ALA A 58 12.19 -9.84 -4.01
CA ALA A 58 11.92 -9.40 -5.38
C ALA A 58 12.43 -10.39 -6.44
N ALA A 59 13.64 -10.96 -6.22
CA ALA A 59 14.20 -11.95 -7.13
C ALA A 59 13.44 -13.29 -7.15
N ALA A 60 12.80 -13.65 -6.04
CA ALA A 60 12.03 -14.90 -5.91
C ALA A 60 10.51 -14.72 -6.13
N GLY A 61 10.02 -13.50 -6.19
CA GLY A 61 8.61 -13.15 -6.27
C GLY A 61 8.23 -12.39 -7.54
N VAL A 62 7.05 -11.81 -7.53
CA VAL A 62 6.50 -10.98 -8.60
C VAL A 62 6.67 -9.51 -8.23
N ARG A 63 7.39 -8.76 -9.06
CA ARG A 63 7.52 -7.30 -8.93
C ARG A 63 6.31 -6.62 -9.57
N LEU A 64 5.82 -5.57 -8.90
CA LEU A 64 4.67 -4.79 -9.35
C LEU A 64 5.17 -3.47 -9.98
N GLU A 65 5.37 -3.48 -11.28
CA GLU A 65 5.96 -2.34 -12.02
C GLU A 65 4.97 -1.19 -12.27
N ALA A 66 3.69 -1.39 -11.95
CA ALA A 66 2.65 -0.37 -12.07
C ALA A 66 1.66 -0.44 -10.89
N HIS A 67 2.17 -0.43 -9.65
CA HIS A 67 1.36 -0.38 -8.45
C HIS A 67 1.10 1.06 -8.03
N TYR A 68 -0.17 1.43 -7.95
CA TYR A 68 -0.64 2.77 -7.62
C TYR A 68 -1.18 2.84 -6.20
N VAL A 69 -0.96 3.99 -5.58
CA VAL A 69 -1.43 4.34 -4.24
C VAL A 69 -2.00 5.76 -4.24
N HIS A 70 -2.42 6.24 -3.10
CA HIS A 70 -2.67 7.67 -2.91
C HIS A 70 -1.36 8.41 -2.59
N PRO A 71 -1.30 9.74 -2.82
CA PRO A 71 -0.06 10.51 -2.59
C PRO A 71 0.23 10.80 -1.11
N MET A 72 -0.47 10.14 -0.19
CA MET A 72 -0.34 10.34 1.26
C MET A 72 -0.67 9.06 2.03
N CYS A 73 -0.10 8.95 3.23
CA CYS A 73 -0.16 7.78 4.09
C CYS A 73 -1.59 7.40 4.56
N SER A 74 -2.35 8.28 5.23
CA SER A 74 -3.71 7.94 5.68
C SER A 74 -4.63 7.53 4.53
N PRO A 75 -4.67 8.24 3.37
CA PRO A 75 -5.45 7.81 2.21
C PRO A 75 -5.11 6.41 1.70
N THR A 76 -3.83 6.07 1.57
CA THR A 76 -3.44 4.73 1.11
C THR A 76 -3.79 3.65 2.12
N ARG A 77 -3.59 3.90 3.42
CA ARG A 77 -3.94 2.96 4.48
C ARG A 77 -5.45 2.73 4.56
N ALA A 78 -6.27 3.78 4.38
CA ALA A 78 -7.71 3.64 4.24
C ALA A 78 -8.09 2.78 3.03
N ALA A 79 -7.46 3.03 1.88
CA ALA A 79 -7.70 2.27 0.65
C ALA A 79 -7.34 0.78 0.79
N LEU A 80 -6.18 0.46 1.39
CA LEU A 80 -5.76 -0.92 1.69
C LEU A 80 -6.75 -1.65 2.61
N MET A 81 -7.23 -0.96 3.64
CA MET A 81 -8.11 -1.56 4.63
C MET A 81 -9.57 -1.70 4.17
N THR A 82 -10.00 -0.96 3.16
CA THR A 82 -11.43 -0.90 2.78
C THR A 82 -11.74 -1.35 1.35
N GLY A 83 -10.72 -1.45 0.48
CA GLY A 83 -10.93 -1.71 -0.95
C GLY A 83 -11.60 -0.53 -1.68
N ARG A 84 -11.68 0.64 -1.05
CA ARG A 84 -12.34 1.84 -1.58
C ARG A 84 -11.34 3.00 -1.67
N TYR A 85 -11.52 3.89 -2.64
CA TYR A 85 -10.72 5.11 -2.65
C TYR A 85 -10.94 5.92 -1.37
N ALA A 86 -9.86 6.42 -0.79
CA ALA A 86 -9.92 7.15 0.48
C ALA A 86 -10.83 8.40 0.41
N SER A 87 -10.97 8.99 -0.77
CA SER A 87 -11.88 10.10 -1.03
C SER A 87 -13.35 9.80 -0.72
N ARG A 88 -13.77 8.51 -0.73
CA ARG A 88 -15.10 8.06 -0.31
C ARG A 88 -15.38 8.41 1.15
N PHE A 89 -14.34 8.35 1.97
CA PHE A 89 -14.38 8.71 3.39
C PHE A 89 -14.01 10.18 3.64
N GLY A 90 -13.79 10.97 2.59
CA GLY A 90 -13.32 12.36 2.70
C GLY A 90 -11.83 12.46 3.06
N VAL A 91 -11.11 11.36 3.10
CA VAL A 91 -9.70 11.27 3.51
C VAL A 91 -8.81 11.57 2.30
N ALA A 92 -8.30 12.79 2.22
CA ALA A 92 -7.42 13.24 1.13
C ALA A 92 -6.05 13.72 1.62
N ALA A 93 -5.78 13.65 2.92
CA ALA A 93 -4.52 14.07 3.54
C ALA A 93 -4.21 13.18 4.74
N ALA A 94 -3.01 13.32 5.28
CA ALA A 94 -2.67 12.75 6.59
C ALA A 94 -3.59 13.38 7.66
N GLN A 95 -4.18 12.54 8.52
CA GLN A 95 -5.06 13.01 9.58
C GLN A 95 -4.92 12.17 10.85
N ASN A 96 -5.05 12.82 12.00
CA ASN A 96 -5.02 12.18 13.31
C ASN A 96 -6.43 11.88 13.86
N ASP A 97 -7.43 12.59 13.33
CA ASP A 97 -8.83 12.30 13.63
C ASP A 97 -9.26 10.95 13.03
N ARG A 98 -10.39 10.45 13.48
CA ARG A 98 -10.95 9.21 12.97
C ARG A 98 -11.22 9.30 11.47
N ALA A 99 -10.55 8.43 10.71
CA ALA A 99 -10.61 8.42 9.25
C ALA A 99 -11.81 7.61 8.70
N LEU A 100 -12.23 6.57 9.41
CA LEU A 100 -13.25 5.63 8.97
C LEU A 100 -14.44 5.61 9.93
N PRO A 101 -15.69 5.48 9.44
CA PRO A 101 -16.85 5.14 10.28
C PRO A 101 -16.60 3.88 11.10
N PHE A 102 -17.20 3.76 12.28
CA PHE A 102 -17.01 2.58 13.15
C PHE A 102 -17.64 1.31 12.62
N ASP A 103 -18.60 1.40 11.73
CA ASP A 103 -19.28 0.30 11.05
C ASP A 103 -18.57 -0.13 9.75
N THR A 104 -17.47 0.53 9.40
CA THR A 104 -16.69 0.16 8.21
C THR A 104 -16.14 -1.25 8.35
N VAL A 105 -16.52 -2.13 7.43
CA VAL A 105 -15.92 -3.45 7.30
C VAL A 105 -14.55 -3.30 6.67
N THR A 106 -13.50 -3.54 7.46
CA THR A 106 -12.12 -3.50 7.00
C THR A 106 -11.63 -4.87 6.55
N LEU A 107 -10.50 -4.91 5.86
CA LEU A 107 -9.81 -6.16 5.51
C LEU A 107 -9.56 -7.05 6.74
N ALA A 108 -9.09 -6.48 7.85
CA ALA A 108 -8.87 -7.23 9.08
C ALA A 108 -10.18 -7.80 9.64
N ALA A 109 -11.25 -7.00 9.65
CA ALA A 109 -12.57 -7.47 10.10
C ALA A 109 -13.12 -8.59 9.21
N ALA A 110 -13.00 -8.48 7.88
CA ALA A 110 -13.43 -9.49 6.93
C ALA A 110 -12.64 -10.80 7.09
N LEU A 111 -11.31 -10.71 7.21
CA LEU A 111 -10.46 -11.89 7.42
C LEU A 111 -10.71 -12.54 8.79
N ARG A 112 -10.89 -11.75 9.85
CA ARG A 112 -11.27 -12.28 11.17
C ARG A 112 -12.60 -13.04 11.13
N ALA A 113 -13.60 -12.49 10.45
CA ALA A 113 -14.88 -13.18 10.24
C ALA A 113 -14.72 -14.50 9.46
N ALA A 114 -13.73 -14.59 8.57
CA ALA A 114 -13.35 -15.81 7.88
C ALA A 114 -12.48 -16.77 8.72
N GLY A 115 -12.23 -16.47 9.99
CA GLY A 115 -11.51 -17.34 10.93
C GLY A 115 -10.00 -17.12 10.98
N TYR A 116 -9.50 -16.02 10.43
CA TYR A 116 -8.10 -15.62 10.58
C TYR A 116 -7.84 -15.01 11.97
N GLU A 117 -6.66 -15.26 12.51
CA GLU A 117 -6.10 -14.46 13.60
C GLU A 117 -5.46 -13.21 12.99
N THR A 118 -5.71 -12.02 13.57
CA THR A 118 -5.34 -10.75 12.93
C THR A 118 -4.46 -9.90 13.84
N ALA A 119 -3.35 -9.40 13.31
CA ALA A 119 -2.48 -8.49 14.04
C ALA A 119 -1.95 -7.34 13.17
N ILE A 120 -1.72 -6.22 13.83
CA ILE A 120 -0.95 -5.09 13.31
C ILE A 120 0.21 -4.78 14.26
N THR A 121 1.41 -4.64 13.70
CA THR A 121 2.59 -4.18 14.45
C THR A 121 3.23 -3.02 13.68
N GLY A 122 3.05 -1.80 14.17
CA GLY A 122 3.56 -0.58 13.52
C GLY A 122 2.57 0.58 13.49
N LYS A 123 2.57 1.33 12.40
CA LYS A 123 1.81 2.57 12.22
C LYS A 123 0.38 2.31 11.74
N TRP A 124 -0.61 2.74 12.53
CA TRP A 124 -2.03 2.69 12.16
C TRP A 124 -2.46 3.85 11.24
N HIS A 125 -2.40 5.07 11.74
CA HIS A 125 -2.69 6.34 11.05
C HIS A 125 -4.10 6.48 10.43
N LEU A 126 -5.10 5.83 11.03
CA LEU A 126 -6.52 5.98 10.67
C LEU A 126 -7.37 6.44 11.87
N GLY A 127 -6.71 7.02 12.87
CA GLY A 127 -7.27 7.57 14.10
C GLY A 127 -6.28 7.43 15.23
N SER A 128 -5.92 8.54 15.88
CA SER A 128 -4.78 8.62 16.82
C SER A 128 -5.16 8.50 18.28
N ARG A 129 -6.43 8.21 18.60
CA ARG A 129 -6.87 7.85 19.94
C ARG A 129 -7.01 6.34 20.09
N PRO A 130 -6.81 5.78 21.30
CA PRO A 130 -6.95 4.33 21.55
C PRO A 130 -8.30 3.75 21.11
N ASP A 131 -9.40 4.46 21.34
CA ASP A 131 -10.75 4.07 20.95
C ASP A 131 -11.02 4.16 19.42
N TRP A 132 -10.11 4.77 18.67
CA TRP A 132 -10.08 4.80 17.21
C TRP A 132 -9.01 3.84 16.63
N GLY A 133 -8.44 3.02 17.48
CA GLY A 133 -7.34 2.13 17.17
C GLY A 133 -7.74 0.88 16.37
N PRO A 134 -6.75 0.07 15.95
CA PRO A 134 -6.95 -1.07 15.04
C PRO A 134 -7.88 -2.15 15.61
N GLN A 135 -7.99 -2.31 16.93
CA GLN A 135 -8.90 -3.29 17.56
C GLN A 135 -10.36 -2.98 17.20
N ARG A 136 -10.70 -1.70 17.06
CA ARG A 136 -12.05 -1.28 16.66
C ARG A 136 -12.38 -1.70 15.23
N TYR A 137 -11.36 -1.92 14.42
CA TYR A 137 -11.45 -2.24 13.01
C TYR A 137 -11.03 -3.67 12.65
N GLY A 138 -11.08 -4.58 13.63
CA GLY A 138 -10.99 -6.01 13.38
C GLY A 138 -9.64 -6.67 13.63
N PHE A 139 -8.65 -5.96 14.16
CA PHE A 139 -7.41 -6.57 14.62
C PHE A 139 -7.56 -7.13 16.04
N ASP A 140 -7.18 -8.40 16.23
CA ASP A 140 -7.18 -9.07 17.54
C ASP A 140 -6.01 -8.58 18.40
N HIS A 141 -4.88 -8.23 17.75
CA HIS A 141 -3.68 -7.66 18.38
C HIS A 141 -3.24 -6.40 17.66
N GLY A 142 -2.84 -5.39 18.42
CA GLY A 142 -2.34 -4.13 17.88
C GLY A 142 -1.19 -3.58 18.72
N TYR A 143 -0.09 -3.21 18.05
CA TYR A 143 1.09 -2.64 18.67
C TYR A 143 1.70 -1.57 17.78
N GLY A 144 2.19 -0.48 18.38
CA GLY A 144 2.92 0.57 17.68
C GLY A 144 2.30 1.96 17.79
N SER A 145 2.45 2.78 16.76
CA SER A 145 1.95 4.16 16.75
C SER A 145 0.55 4.26 16.14
N LEU A 146 -0.38 4.87 16.87
CA LEU A 146 -1.70 5.24 16.33
C LEU A 146 -1.61 6.43 15.37
N ALA A 147 -0.61 7.32 15.56
CA ALA A 147 -0.44 8.53 14.76
C ALA A 147 0.40 8.31 13.49
N GLY A 148 0.58 9.41 12.74
CA GLY A 148 1.23 9.45 11.44
C GLY A 148 2.74 9.25 11.43
N GLY A 149 3.37 9.05 12.58
CA GLY A 149 4.80 8.83 12.78
C GLY A 149 5.15 8.91 14.25
N CYS A 150 6.41 8.72 14.58
CA CYS A 150 6.93 8.94 15.94
C CYS A 150 8.45 9.13 15.87
N GLY A 151 9.01 9.71 16.93
CA GLY A 151 10.45 9.73 17.13
C GLY A 151 10.99 8.30 17.28
N PRO A 152 12.18 7.99 16.72
CA PRO A 152 12.69 6.62 16.66
C PRO A 152 12.91 5.94 18.00
N TYR A 153 13.19 6.71 19.07
CA TYR A 153 13.49 6.18 20.41
C TYR A 153 12.50 6.62 21.49
N ASP A 154 11.88 7.80 21.35
CA ASP A 154 10.92 8.29 22.34
C ASP A 154 9.48 7.88 22.04
N HIS A 155 9.23 7.38 20.81
CA HIS A 155 7.95 6.94 20.26
C HIS A 155 6.85 8.01 20.37
N ARG A 156 7.26 9.29 20.45
CA ARG A 156 6.35 10.44 20.52
C ARG A 156 6.04 10.97 19.13
N TYR A 157 4.78 11.31 18.93
CA TYR A 157 4.38 12.09 17.76
C TYR A 157 4.65 13.57 18.00
N LYS A 158 4.29 14.42 17.06
CA LYS A 158 4.41 15.88 17.13
C LYS A 158 3.76 16.43 18.40
N ALA A 159 4.31 17.52 18.94
CA ALA A 159 3.79 18.19 20.10
C ALA A 159 2.31 18.57 19.92
N GLY A 160 1.48 18.28 20.92
CA GLY A 160 0.03 18.54 20.92
C GLY A 160 -0.77 17.36 21.47
N GLU A 161 -2.05 17.31 21.15
CA GLU A 161 -3.02 16.32 21.66
C GLU A 161 -2.58 14.88 21.43
N PHE A 162 -1.99 14.59 20.25
CA PHE A 162 -1.63 13.24 19.83
C PHE A 162 -0.15 12.90 20.06
N THR A 163 0.53 13.59 20.97
CA THR A 163 1.96 13.34 21.24
C THR A 163 2.23 11.90 21.71
N ARG A 164 1.37 11.34 22.58
CA ARG A 164 1.47 9.95 23.06
C ARG A 164 0.49 9.06 22.29
N THR A 165 1.02 8.21 21.42
CA THR A 165 0.22 7.30 20.60
C THR A 165 0.81 5.89 20.50
N TRP A 166 1.94 5.64 21.17
CA TRP A 166 2.53 4.30 21.23
C TRP A 166 1.71 3.41 22.15
N HIS A 167 1.23 2.28 21.64
CA HIS A 167 0.27 1.46 22.35
C HIS A 167 0.51 -0.04 22.19
N ARG A 168 -0.06 -0.83 23.10
CA ARG A 168 -0.30 -2.27 22.96
C ARG A 168 -1.76 -2.53 23.29
N ASP A 169 -2.51 -3.10 22.34
CA ASP A 169 -3.93 -3.47 22.48
C ASP A 169 -4.82 -2.35 23.03
N GLY A 170 -4.62 -1.13 22.53
CA GLY A 170 -5.35 0.08 22.94
C GLY A 170 -4.88 0.72 24.24
N THR A 171 -3.94 0.13 24.96
CA THR A 171 -3.31 0.74 26.13
C THR A 171 -2.07 1.51 25.73
N LEU A 172 -1.99 2.81 26.04
CA LEU A 172 -0.80 3.61 25.80
C LEU A 172 0.34 3.15 26.71
N ILE A 173 1.50 2.90 26.13
CA ILE A 173 2.69 2.42 26.86
C ILE A 173 3.89 3.33 26.57
N ASP A 174 4.88 3.26 27.44
CA ASP A 174 6.22 3.80 27.24
C ASP A 174 7.20 2.62 27.23
N GLU A 175 8.08 2.55 26.24
CA GLU A 175 8.99 1.44 26.03
C GLU A 175 10.36 1.95 25.57
N GLN A 176 11.42 1.18 25.77
CA GLN A 176 12.78 1.50 25.36
C GLN A 176 13.15 0.71 24.11
N GLY A 177 13.89 1.32 23.20
CA GLY A 177 14.39 0.69 21.97
C GLY A 177 14.08 1.50 20.72
N HIS A 178 14.72 1.13 19.62
CA HIS A 178 14.45 1.76 18.34
C HIS A 178 13.12 1.26 17.76
N VAL A 179 12.31 2.18 17.22
CA VAL A 179 10.95 1.88 16.72
C VAL A 179 10.92 0.71 15.73
N THR A 180 11.90 0.63 14.82
CA THR A 180 11.98 -0.42 13.80
C THR A 180 12.23 -1.80 14.44
N ASP A 181 13.14 -1.88 15.41
CA ASP A 181 13.40 -3.10 16.17
C ASP A 181 12.19 -3.56 16.98
N LEU A 182 11.51 -2.61 17.61
CA LEU A 182 10.31 -2.90 18.42
C LEU A 182 9.18 -3.47 17.57
N ILE A 183 8.94 -2.90 16.40
CA ILE A 183 7.92 -3.38 15.44
C ILE A 183 8.26 -4.81 14.98
N ALA A 184 9.52 -5.06 14.59
CA ALA A 184 9.96 -6.39 14.16
C ALA A 184 9.88 -7.42 15.29
N ARG A 185 10.36 -7.07 16.48
CA ARG A 185 10.29 -7.92 17.67
C ARG A 185 8.86 -8.34 17.98
N GLU A 186 7.92 -7.38 18.01
CA GLU A 186 6.53 -7.68 18.32
C GLU A 186 5.91 -8.58 17.25
N ALA A 187 6.20 -8.35 15.96
CA ALA A 187 5.75 -9.20 14.87
C ALA A 187 6.26 -10.63 15.00
N VAL A 188 7.55 -10.80 15.31
CA VAL A 188 8.19 -12.10 15.53
C VAL A 188 7.60 -12.81 16.76
N GLU A 189 7.45 -12.11 17.89
CA GLU A 189 6.86 -12.70 19.11
C GLU A 189 5.40 -13.11 18.87
N TRP A 190 4.64 -12.29 18.18
CA TRP A 190 3.27 -12.65 17.82
C TRP A 190 3.23 -13.90 16.94
N LEU A 191 4.11 -14.00 15.93
CA LEU A 191 4.21 -15.18 15.07
C LEU A 191 4.55 -16.46 15.87
N LYS A 192 5.44 -16.39 16.85
CA LYS A 192 5.79 -17.54 17.72
C LYS A 192 4.57 -18.15 18.40
N GLY A 193 3.59 -17.35 18.75
CA GLY A 193 2.35 -17.79 19.38
C GLY A 193 1.30 -18.38 18.42
N ARG A 194 1.51 -18.40 17.11
CA ARG A 194 0.50 -18.86 16.14
C ARG A 194 0.40 -20.38 16.09
N GLY A 195 -0.84 -20.88 15.94
CA GLY A 195 -1.15 -22.29 15.81
C GLY A 195 -1.40 -22.72 14.36
N GLN A 196 -2.46 -23.49 14.15
CA GLN A 196 -2.86 -24.02 12.84
C GLN A 196 -3.83 -23.10 12.09
N LYS A 197 -4.44 -22.11 12.77
CA LYS A 197 -5.33 -21.15 12.12
C LYS A 197 -4.56 -20.27 11.14
N PRO A 198 -5.15 -19.92 10.00
CA PRO A 198 -4.56 -18.92 9.12
C PRO A 198 -4.52 -17.57 9.84
N PHE A 199 -3.56 -16.74 9.46
CA PHE A 199 -3.39 -15.43 10.06
C PHE A 199 -3.18 -14.33 9.02
N PHE A 200 -3.52 -13.11 9.43
CA PHE A 200 -3.19 -11.86 8.76
C PHE A 200 -2.32 -11.00 9.68
N LEU A 201 -1.06 -10.82 9.31
CA LEU A 201 -0.12 -9.96 9.99
C LEU A 201 0.17 -8.74 9.09
N TYR A 202 -0.26 -7.58 9.53
CA TYR A 202 0.03 -6.30 8.91
C TYR A 202 1.18 -5.62 9.66
N VAL A 203 2.28 -5.35 8.96
CA VAL A 203 3.50 -4.75 9.51
C VAL A 203 3.78 -3.42 8.79
N PRO A 204 3.03 -2.37 9.12
CA PRO A 204 3.25 -1.03 8.58
C PRO A 204 4.34 -0.33 9.39
N PHE A 205 5.54 -0.25 8.82
CA PHE A 205 6.64 0.47 9.45
C PHE A 205 6.37 1.97 9.54
N THR A 206 7.04 2.65 10.47
CA THR A 206 7.20 4.10 10.45
C THR A 206 8.38 4.52 9.57
N ALA A 207 9.30 3.59 9.30
CA ALA A 207 10.41 3.80 8.38
C ALA A 207 9.87 3.87 6.92
N ILE A 208 10.32 4.79 6.15
CA ILE A 208 11.42 5.74 6.31
C ILE A 208 10.94 7.19 6.51
N HIS A 209 9.81 7.36 7.19
CA HIS A 209 9.25 8.68 7.48
C HIS A 209 10.14 9.43 8.48
N VAL A 210 10.27 10.73 8.28
CA VAL A 210 10.98 11.61 9.23
C VAL A 210 10.22 11.72 10.57
N PRO A 211 10.93 11.90 11.71
CA PRO A 211 12.37 12.03 11.85
C PRO A 211 13.08 10.67 11.82
N MET A 212 14.33 10.67 11.32
CA MET A 212 15.20 9.50 11.29
C MET A 212 16.37 9.70 12.27
N ASP A 213 16.69 8.66 13.01
CA ASP A 213 17.85 8.59 13.90
C ASP A 213 18.28 7.11 14.01
N GLU A 214 19.25 6.75 13.20
CA GLU A 214 19.61 5.35 12.98
C GLU A 214 20.90 4.96 13.69
N PRO A 215 20.95 3.75 14.29
CA PRO A 215 22.17 3.17 14.82
C PRO A 215 23.32 3.22 13.82
N GLU A 216 24.52 3.48 14.32
CA GLU A 216 25.74 3.67 13.52
C GLU A 216 26.01 2.52 12.53
N GLN A 217 25.69 1.29 12.90
CA GLN A 217 25.89 0.11 12.05
C GLN A 217 25.17 0.23 10.70
N TRP A 218 23.97 0.81 10.66
CA TRP A 218 23.22 1.00 9.43
C TRP A 218 23.78 2.14 8.57
N GLN A 219 24.30 3.19 9.20
CA GLN A 219 25.01 4.25 8.52
C GLN A 219 26.33 3.76 7.90
N GLN A 220 27.09 2.92 8.65
CA GLN A 220 28.31 2.31 8.16
C GLN A 220 28.06 1.34 7.00
N LEU A 221 26.99 0.56 7.04
CA LEU A 221 26.57 -0.31 5.94
C LEU A 221 26.38 0.45 4.62
N ASN A 222 25.98 1.71 4.71
CA ASN A 222 25.74 2.62 3.57
C ASN A 222 26.82 3.72 3.45
N ALA A 223 28.03 3.50 3.98
CA ALA A 223 29.11 4.50 4.00
C ALA A 223 29.64 4.91 2.61
N HIS A 224 29.32 4.14 1.57
CA HIS A 224 29.61 4.47 0.17
C HIS A 224 28.83 5.69 -0.31
N LEU A 225 27.69 6.04 0.32
CA LEU A 225 26.95 7.26 0.07
C LEU A 225 27.59 8.42 0.81
N THR A 226 28.08 9.41 0.06
CA THR A 226 28.82 10.55 0.61
C THR A 226 27.91 11.65 1.18
N ASP A 227 26.71 11.82 0.62
CA ASP A 227 25.72 12.75 1.16
C ASP A 227 25.13 12.24 2.47
N PRO A 228 25.23 13.03 3.58
CA PRO A 228 24.76 12.58 4.89
C PRO A 228 23.26 12.27 4.96
N GLY A 229 22.45 13.02 4.24
CA GLY A 229 21.00 12.82 4.24
C GLY A 229 20.60 11.57 3.45
N GLN A 230 21.20 11.33 2.30
CA GLN A 230 21.00 10.08 1.54
C GLN A 230 21.49 8.88 2.33
N ARG A 231 22.64 9.01 3.01
CA ARG A 231 23.17 7.93 3.87
C ARG A 231 22.22 7.61 5.03
N LEU A 232 21.69 8.62 5.71
CA LEU A 232 20.72 8.43 6.79
C LEU A 232 19.44 7.77 6.27
N ARG A 233 18.93 8.20 5.11
CA ARG A 233 17.78 7.58 4.45
C ARG A 233 18.04 6.12 4.09
N ALA A 234 19.19 5.82 3.50
CA ALA A 234 19.61 4.46 3.17
C ALA A 234 19.78 3.60 4.43
N ALA A 235 20.32 4.16 5.51
CA ALA A 235 20.45 3.50 6.81
C ALA A 235 19.07 3.09 7.36
N CYS A 236 18.10 4.01 7.36
CA CYS A 236 16.74 3.74 7.81
C CYS A 236 16.06 2.66 6.94
N THR A 237 16.29 2.69 5.63
CA THR A 237 15.75 1.68 4.71
C THR A 237 16.41 0.31 4.94
N SER A 238 17.72 0.26 5.18
CA SER A 238 18.45 -0.97 5.47
C SER A 238 18.03 -1.58 6.81
N HIS A 239 17.77 -0.74 7.82
CA HIS A 239 17.24 -1.20 9.11
C HIS A 239 15.84 -1.81 8.96
N MET A 240 14.97 -1.19 8.18
CA MET A 240 13.66 -1.77 7.84
C MET A 240 13.81 -3.09 7.06
N ASP A 241 14.75 -3.18 6.12
CA ASP A 241 15.02 -4.41 5.37
C ASP A 241 15.44 -5.56 6.30
N ASP A 242 16.31 -5.30 7.28
CA ASP A 242 16.69 -6.28 8.30
C ASP A 242 15.48 -6.70 9.15
N ALA A 243 14.66 -5.76 9.58
CA ALA A 243 13.42 -6.02 10.31
C ALA A 243 12.47 -6.94 9.52
N ILE A 244 12.31 -6.71 8.22
CA ILE A 244 11.58 -7.61 7.31
C ILE A 244 12.26 -8.98 7.29
N GLY A 245 13.59 -9.03 7.20
CA GLY A 245 14.38 -10.26 7.24
C GLY A 245 14.13 -11.10 8.49
N GLN A 246 14.03 -10.47 9.66
CA GLN A 246 13.73 -11.15 10.93
C GLN A 246 12.33 -11.82 10.90
N VAL A 247 11.32 -11.14 10.39
CA VAL A 247 9.96 -11.70 10.25
C VAL A 247 9.95 -12.87 9.26
N LEU A 248 10.63 -12.73 8.11
CA LEU A 248 10.75 -13.81 7.12
C LEU A 248 11.48 -15.03 7.69
N ALA A 249 12.58 -14.81 8.44
CA ALA A 249 13.33 -15.87 9.11
C ALA A 249 12.47 -16.63 10.14
N GLU A 250 11.57 -15.96 10.86
CA GLU A 250 10.64 -16.63 11.77
C GLU A 250 9.62 -17.49 11.02
N LEU A 251 9.12 -17.02 9.86
CA LEU A 251 8.27 -17.84 8.99
C LEU A 251 9.00 -19.10 8.49
N ASP A 252 10.27 -18.96 8.10
CA ASP A 252 11.12 -20.08 7.66
C ASP A 252 11.37 -21.07 8.80
N ARG A 253 11.78 -20.56 9.98
CA ARG A 253 12.01 -21.39 11.18
C ARG A 253 10.79 -22.21 11.57
N ARG A 254 9.59 -21.67 11.35
CA ARG A 254 8.32 -22.32 11.65
C ARG A 254 7.76 -23.16 10.50
N GLN A 255 8.47 -23.22 9.36
CA GLN A 255 8.03 -23.91 8.15
C GLN A 255 6.65 -23.40 7.65
N LEU A 256 6.45 -22.08 7.77
CA LEU A 256 5.23 -21.42 7.33
C LEU A 256 5.37 -20.71 5.98
N ARG A 257 6.61 -20.57 5.47
CA ARG A 257 6.90 -19.74 4.29
C ARG A 257 6.10 -20.17 3.05
N ASP A 258 5.99 -21.47 2.79
CA ASP A 258 5.26 -22.03 1.65
C ASP A 258 3.73 -21.90 1.77
N ARG A 259 3.24 -21.60 2.96
CA ARG A 259 1.83 -21.36 3.26
C ARG A 259 1.50 -19.88 3.46
N THR A 260 2.45 -18.99 3.22
CA THR A 260 2.32 -17.56 3.51
C THR A 260 2.49 -16.74 2.24
N LEU A 261 1.46 -15.99 1.90
CA LEU A 261 1.53 -14.91 0.93
C LEU A 261 2.19 -13.70 1.60
N VAL A 262 3.34 -13.31 1.12
CA VAL A 262 4.08 -12.13 1.58
C VAL A 262 3.92 -11.02 0.55
N ILE A 263 3.52 -9.85 1.00
CA ILE A 263 3.31 -8.64 0.20
C ILE A 263 4.18 -7.54 0.81
N PHE A 264 4.97 -6.86 0.00
CA PHE A 264 5.70 -5.65 0.36
C PHE A 264 5.22 -4.50 -0.53
N LEU A 265 4.87 -3.36 0.07
CA LEU A 265 4.39 -2.16 -0.61
C LEU A 265 4.97 -0.90 0.06
N SER A 266 4.85 0.25 -0.61
CA SER A 266 4.98 1.58 0.01
C SER A 266 3.65 2.31 -0.02
N ASP A 267 3.39 3.17 0.97
CA ASP A 267 2.12 3.87 1.09
C ASP A 267 2.02 5.14 0.23
N ASN A 268 3.13 5.72 -0.19
CA ASN A 268 3.23 6.80 -1.18
C ASN A 268 4.66 6.90 -1.71
N GLY A 269 4.87 7.72 -2.73
CA GLY A 269 6.21 8.00 -3.22
C GLY A 269 7.08 8.73 -2.20
N ALA A 270 8.40 8.78 -2.46
CA ALA A 270 9.35 9.48 -1.60
C ALA A 270 8.92 10.91 -1.32
N HIS A 271 9.22 11.37 -0.12
CA HIS A 271 9.08 12.76 0.25
C HIS A 271 10.13 13.59 -0.50
N GLY A 272 9.73 14.71 -1.09
CA GLY A 272 10.68 15.65 -1.70
C GLY A 272 11.68 16.19 -0.67
N PRO A 273 12.71 16.97 -1.12
CA PRO A 273 13.72 17.49 -0.21
C PRO A 273 13.13 18.18 1.02
N SER A 274 13.46 17.68 2.20
CA SER A 274 12.93 18.17 3.48
C SER A 274 13.97 18.01 4.59
N ASP A 275 13.79 18.78 5.66
CA ASP A 275 14.60 18.59 6.88
C ASP A 275 14.22 17.30 7.58
N ASN A 276 15.21 16.63 8.15
CA ASN A 276 15.01 15.40 8.94
C ASN A 276 14.14 15.63 10.19
N GLN A 277 14.06 16.83 10.72
CA GLN A 277 13.17 17.15 11.85
C GLN A 277 11.69 16.88 11.53
N GLY A 278 11.23 17.11 10.30
CA GLY A 278 9.89 16.76 9.84
C GLY A 278 8.72 17.45 10.53
N GLY A 279 8.98 18.44 11.42
CA GLY A 279 8.00 19.20 12.17
C GLY A 279 8.29 19.25 13.68
N PRO A 280 7.31 19.59 14.53
CA PRO A 280 7.51 19.80 15.97
C PRO A 280 7.54 18.47 16.76
N TYR A 281 8.34 17.50 16.29
CA TYR A 281 8.62 16.29 17.08
C TYR A 281 9.43 16.64 18.32
N PRO A 282 9.17 16.02 19.48
CA PRO A 282 10.08 16.08 20.63
C PRO A 282 11.43 15.45 20.23
N GLY A 283 12.51 15.95 20.78
CA GLY A 283 13.85 15.48 20.47
C GLY A 283 14.58 16.31 19.44
N GLU A 284 15.88 16.05 19.34
CA GLU A 284 16.79 16.69 18.41
C GLU A 284 17.32 15.65 17.43
N TYR A 285 17.22 15.92 16.14
CA TYR A 285 17.60 15.00 15.08
C TYR A 285 18.68 15.64 14.19
N ALA A 286 19.42 14.81 13.47
CA ALA A 286 20.47 15.26 12.56
C ALA A 286 19.96 16.34 11.60
N GLN A 287 20.65 17.47 11.54
CA GLN A 287 20.28 18.62 10.71
C GLN A 287 20.73 18.39 9.25
N VAL A 288 20.08 17.46 8.58
CA VAL A 288 20.36 17.06 7.20
C VAL A 288 19.07 17.07 6.37
N LYS A 289 19.21 17.23 5.05
CA LYS A 289 18.11 17.07 4.09
C LYS A 289 17.99 15.59 3.72
N VAL A 290 16.83 15.00 3.94
CA VAL A 290 16.60 13.56 3.78
C VAL A 290 15.61 13.20 2.66
N GLY A 291 15.09 14.19 1.93
CA GLY A 291 14.20 13.95 0.80
C GLY A 291 14.92 13.25 -0.35
N HIS A 292 14.16 12.57 -1.19
CA HIS A 292 14.65 11.88 -2.36
C HIS A 292 13.76 12.15 -3.58
N ASP A 293 14.37 12.16 -4.76
CA ASP A 293 13.64 12.20 -6.02
C ASP A 293 13.16 10.79 -6.38
N ASN A 294 11.96 10.70 -6.96
CA ASN A 294 11.42 9.44 -7.46
C ASN A 294 11.84 9.14 -8.91
N LEU A 295 12.98 9.67 -9.37
CA LEU A 295 13.42 9.53 -10.75
C LEU A 295 13.39 8.08 -11.24
N PRO A 296 13.00 7.84 -12.52
CA PRO A 296 12.67 8.84 -13.55
C PRO A 296 11.23 9.40 -13.44
N LEU A 297 10.46 9.02 -12.43
CA LEU A 297 9.09 9.46 -12.24
C LEU A 297 9.03 10.89 -11.70
N ARG A 298 8.15 11.71 -12.28
CA ARG A 298 7.94 13.09 -11.86
C ARG A 298 7.21 13.19 -10.53
N GLY A 299 7.59 14.14 -9.69
CA GLY A 299 6.89 14.47 -8.46
C GLY A 299 7.26 13.60 -7.27
N HIS A 300 6.53 13.81 -6.16
CA HIS A 300 6.82 13.22 -4.86
C HIS A 300 5.55 13.16 -4.00
N LYS A 301 5.65 12.63 -2.79
CA LYS A 301 4.59 12.64 -1.76
C LYS A 301 3.78 13.94 -1.82
N THR A 302 2.48 13.87 -1.64
CA THR A 302 1.48 14.94 -1.76
C THR A 302 1.06 15.31 -3.18
N GLN A 303 1.72 14.81 -4.21
CA GLN A 303 1.43 15.09 -5.61
C GLN A 303 0.87 13.84 -6.31
N VAL A 304 -0.02 14.06 -7.27
CA VAL A 304 -0.64 12.97 -8.05
C VAL A 304 0.11 12.63 -9.34
N TYR A 305 1.32 13.15 -9.52
CA TYR A 305 2.26 12.69 -10.54
C TYR A 305 2.77 11.27 -10.22
N GLU A 306 3.31 10.58 -11.23
CA GLU A 306 3.75 9.19 -11.07
C GLU A 306 4.66 8.99 -9.86
N GLY A 307 5.63 9.88 -9.61
CA GLY A 307 6.54 9.79 -8.46
C GLY A 307 5.87 9.94 -7.09
N GLY A 308 4.65 10.49 -7.03
CA GLY A 308 3.90 10.56 -5.77
C GLY A 308 3.01 9.36 -5.50
N ILE A 309 2.61 8.62 -6.55
CA ILE A 309 1.55 7.60 -6.46
C ILE A 309 1.91 6.24 -7.07
N ARG A 310 2.99 6.11 -7.82
CA ARG A 310 3.49 4.83 -8.33
C ARG A 310 4.66 4.39 -7.46
N THR A 311 4.46 3.29 -6.75
CA THR A 311 5.39 2.84 -5.70
C THR A 311 5.90 1.44 -5.98
N PRO A 312 7.10 1.08 -5.46
CA PRO A 312 7.59 -0.27 -5.56
C PRO A 312 6.68 -1.24 -4.80
N GLY A 313 6.52 -2.44 -5.34
CA GLY A 313 5.80 -3.52 -4.70
C GLY A 313 6.34 -4.88 -5.10
N VAL A 314 6.26 -5.84 -4.18
CA VAL A 314 6.65 -7.24 -4.40
C VAL A 314 5.64 -8.17 -3.76
N VAL A 315 5.30 -9.24 -4.46
CA VAL A 315 4.46 -10.33 -3.94
C VAL A 315 5.21 -11.64 -4.04
N SER A 316 5.26 -12.40 -2.97
CA SER A 316 5.97 -13.67 -2.94
C SER A 316 5.18 -14.75 -2.21
N TRP A 317 4.99 -15.88 -2.87
CA TRP A 317 4.39 -17.08 -2.28
C TRP A 317 5.08 -18.31 -2.89
N PRO A 318 6.09 -18.88 -2.23
CA PRO A 318 6.83 -20.02 -2.75
C PRO A 318 5.92 -21.18 -3.18
N GLY A 319 6.22 -21.79 -4.31
CA GLY A 319 5.43 -22.88 -4.89
C GLY A 319 4.08 -22.46 -5.51
N ARG A 320 3.73 -21.17 -5.43
CA ARG A 320 2.49 -20.61 -6.02
C ARG A 320 2.74 -19.47 -6.99
N LEU A 321 3.72 -18.62 -6.70
CA LEU A 321 4.16 -17.54 -7.56
C LEU A 321 5.63 -17.75 -7.91
N GLY A 322 5.95 -17.73 -9.18
CA GLY A 322 7.33 -17.71 -9.66
C GLY A 322 7.85 -16.27 -9.80
N PRO A 323 9.16 -16.11 -10.05
CA PRO A 323 9.74 -14.82 -10.36
C PRO A 323 9.09 -14.20 -11.61
N GLY A 324 8.80 -12.91 -11.57
CA GLY A 324 8.20 -12.20 -12.71
C GLY A 324 7.96 -10.73 -12.44
N GLU A 325 7.35 -10.07 -13.41
CA GLU A 325 7.00 -8.66 -13.38
C GLU A 325 5.57 -8.46 -13.87
N ILE A 326 4.83 -7.56 -13.24
CA ILE A 326 3.48 -7.18 -13.66
C ILE A 326 3.47 -5.69 -13.99
N HIS A 327 3.18 -5.39 -15.26
CA HIS A 327 3.02 -4.03 -15.78
C HIS A 327 1.55 -3.58 -15.85
N THR A 328 0.61 -4.49 -15.57
CA THR A 328 -0.82 -4.14 -15.45
C THR A 328 -1.00 -3.13 -14.31
N PRO A 329 -1.70 -2.01 -14.54
CA PRO A 329 -1.97 -1.04 -13.49
C PRO A 329 -2.83 -1.63 -12.37
N LEU A 330 -2.24 -1.74 -11.19
CA LEU A 330 -2.85 -2.18 -9.94
C LEU A 330 -2.97 -0.99 -8.98
N HIS A 331 -3.86 -1.06 -8.01
CA HIS A 331 -4.03 0.00 -7.03
C HIS A 331 -4.20 -0.56 -5.61
N ALA A 332 -3.87 0.22 -4.59
CA ALA A 332 -4.03 -0.16 -3.18
C ALA A 332 -5.45 -0.68 -2.84
N VAL A 333 -6.50 -0.18 -3.50
CA VAL A 333 -7.88 -0.66 -3.32
C VAL A 333 -8.11 -2.11 -3.74
N ASP A 334 -7.20 -2.70 -4.53
CA ASP A 334 -7.34 -4.05 -5.07
C ASP A 334 -7.03 -5.14 -4.04
N TRP A 335 -6.28 -4.78 -2.99
CA TRP A 335 -5.82 -5.78 -2.03
C TRP A 335 -6.95 -6.36 -1.20
N MET A 336 -7.92 -5.55 -0.76
CA MET A 336 -9.04 -6.09 0.03
C MET A 336 -9.86 -7.14 -0.75
N PRO A 337 -10.40 -6.87 -1.96
CA PRO A 337 -11.13 -7.89 -2.71
C PRO A 337 -10.26 -9.11 -3.06
N THR A 338 -8.97 -8.92 -3.33
CA THR A 338 -8.04 -10.02 -3.63
C THR A 338 -7.82 -10.93 -2.42
N LEU A 339 -7.50 -10.35 -1.28
CA LEU A 339 -7.21 -11.10 -0.06
C LEU A 339 -8.47 -11.76 0.52
N CYS A 340 -9.64 -11.11 0.40
CA CYS A 340 -10.92 -11.74 0.73
C CYS A 340 -11.18 -12.96 -0.16
N ALA A 341 -10.97 -12.85 -1.47
CA ALA A 341 -11.15 -13.99 -2.38
C ALA A 341 -10.20 -15.15 -2.05
N LEU A 342 -8.92 -14.89 -1.79
CA LEU A 342 -7.94 -15.92 -1.41
C LEU A 342 -8.25 -16.57 -0.05
N ALA A 343 -8.82 -15.81 0.87
CA ALA A 343 -9.20 -16.29 2.19
C ALA A 343 -10.54 -17.03 2.19
N GLY A 344 -11.32 -16.99 1.10
CA GLY A 344 -12.71 -17.44 1.09
C GLY A 344 -13.56 -16.61 2.06
N ALA A 345 -13.22 -15.34 2.26
CA ALA A 345 -13.99 -14.41 3.07
C ALA A 345 -15.14 -13.84 2.25
N GLU A 346 -16.35 -13.94 2.78
CA GLU A 346 -17.56 -13.35 2.23
C GLU A 346 -18.01 -12.21 3.14
N PRO A 347 -17.55 -10.97 2.89
CA PRO A 347 -17.97 -9.83 3.69
C PRO A 347 -19.47 -9.60 3.57
N PRO A 348 -20.14 -9.10 4.62
CA PRO A 348 -21.59 -8.90 4.62
C PRO A 348 -21.97 -7.77 3.64
N GLY A 349 -22.88 -8.07 2.71
CA GLY A 349 -23.47 -7.11 1.80
C GLY A 349 -22.52 -6.56 0.72
N ASP A 350 -22.97 -5.54 0.00
CA ASP A 350 -22.16 -4.83 -1.00
C ASP A 350 -21.27 -3.78 -0.31
N LEU A 351 -19.99 -4.04 -0.22
CA LEU A 351 -19.00 -3.12 0.35
C LEU A 351 -18.63 -1.96 -0.62
N LYS A 352 -19.22 -1.93 -1.82
CA LYS A 352 -18.98 -0.90 -2.84
C LYS A 352 -17.50 -0.73 -3.16
N TRP A 353 -16.76 -1.81 -3.27
CA TRP A 353 -15.35 -1.77 -3.61
C TRP A 353 -15.08 -0.98 -4.89
N ASP A 354 -14.07 -0.14 -4.86
CA ASP A 354 -13.49 0.48 -6.07
C ASP A 354 -12.42 -0.45 -6.68
N GLY A 355 -11.89 -1.37 -5.89
CA GLY A 355 -10.89 -2.36 -6.26
C GLY A 355 -11.44 -3.59 -6.95
N ALA A 356 -10.55 -4.35 -7.57
CA ALA A 356 -10.82 -5.62 -8.21
C ALA A 356 -9.95 -6.74 -7.62
N ASN A 357 -10.39 -8.00 -7.75
CA ASN A 357 -9.54 -9.14 -7.44
C ASN A 357 -8.43 -9.26 -8.50
N ILE A 358 -7.19 -9.05 -8.09
CA ILE A 358 -6.00 -9.08 -8.95
C ILE A 358 -5.27 -10.43 -8.94
N TRP A 359 -5.75 -11.40 -8.17
CA TRP A 359 -5.10 -12.71 -8.09
C TRP A 359 -4.92 -13.40 -9.46
N PRO A 360 -5.90 -13.35 -10.40
CA PRO A 360 -5.70 -13.94 -11.72
C PRO A 360 -4.48 -13.38 -12.48
N VAL A 361 -4.17 -12.09 -12.31
CA VAL A 361 -2.99 -11.47 -12.93
C VAL A 361 -1.73 -11.83 -12.15
N LEU A 362 -1.77 -11.78 -10.83
CA LEU A 362 -0.63 -12.16 -9.98
C LEU A 362 -0.18 -13.60 -10.22
N SER A 363 -1.13 -14.51 -10.39
CA SER A 363 -0.87 -15.95 -10.61
C SER A 363 -0.59 -16.34 -12.05
N GLY A 364 -0.64 -15.39 -12.99
CA GLY A 364 -0.48 -15.67 -14.43
C GLY A 364 -1.68 -16.35 -15.10
N GLN A 365 -2.82 -16.48 -14.39
CA GLN A 365 -4.08 -17.02 -14.97
C GLN A 365 -4.71 -16.04 -15.98
N ALA A 366 -4.39 -14.76 -15.85
CA ALA A 366 -4.77 -13.70 -16.79
C ALA A 366 -3.57 -12.80 -17.08
N THR A 367 -3.49 -12.28 -18.30
CA THR A 367 -2.42 -11.37 -18.71
C THR A 367 -2.69 -9.91 -18.32
N ALA A 368 -3.95 -9.55 -18.08
CA ALA A 368 -4.36 -8.21 -17.69
C ALA A 368 -5.71 -8.25 -16.97
N LEU A 369 -6.03 -7.16 -16.29
CA LEU A 369 -7.38 -6.87 -15.79
C LEU A 369 -8.23 -6.21 -16.89
N PRO A 370 -9.58 -6.27 -16.80
CA PRO A 370 -10.44 -5.40 -17.58
C PRO A 370 -10.06 -3.93 -17.42
N ALA A 371 -10.10 -3.17 -18.52
CA ALA A 371 -9.76 -1.75 -18.47
C ALA A 371 -10.69 -1.00 -17.48
N ARG A 372 -10.10 -0.26 -16.56
CA ARG A 372 -10.82 0.47 -15.51
C ARG A 372 -10.16 1.81 -15.24
N THR A 373 -10.90 2.72 -14.64
CA THR A 373 -10.39 4.02 -14.23
C THR A 373 -9.71 3.89 -12.86
N LEU A 374 -8.43 4.23 -12.77
CA LEU A 374 -7.76 4.45 -11.49
C LEU A 374 -7.92 5.93 -11.10
N TYR A 375 -8.07 6.19 -9.80
CA TYR A 375 -8.37 7.52 -9.29
C TYR A 375 -7.56 7.81 -8.03
N SER A 376 -7.04 9.03 -7.93
CA SER A 376 -6.39 9.53 -6.73
C SER A 376 -6.56 11.04 -6.60
N VAL A 377 -6.47 11.54 -5.35
CA VAL A 377 -6.62 12.95 -5.03
C VAL A 377 -5.42 13.45 -4.21
N ALA A 378 -4.97 14.66 -4.51
CA ALA A 378 -3.97 15.36 -3.71
C ALA A 378 -4.60 15.91 -2.41
N PRO A 379 -3.79 16.22 -1.38
CA PRO A 379 -4.25 16.81 -0.13
C PRO A 379 -5.22 17.97 -0.33
N GLY A 380 -6.33 17.96 0.44
CA GLY A 380 -7.38 18.97 0.33
C GLY A 380 -8.16 18.95 -0.98
N PHE A 381 -8.08 17.87 -1.75
CA PHE A 381 -8.69 17.78 -3.10
C PHE A 381 -8.20 18.89 -4.04
N ARG A 382 -6.98 19.39 -3.83
CA ARG A 382 -6.40 20.47 -4.66
C ARG A 382 -6.11 20.02 -6.08
N ALA A 383 -5.81 18.74 -6.28
CA ALA A 383 -5.70 18.11 -7.59
C ALA A 383 -6.36 16.73 -7.56
N GLN A 384 -6.87 16.32 -8.71
CA GLN A 384 -7.47 15.02 -8.93
C GLN A 384 -6.83 14.40 -10.16
N MET A 385 -6.57 13.10 -10.13
CA MET A 385 -6.09 12.38 -11.31
C MET A 385 -6.97 11.18 -11.63
N VAL A 386 -7.12 10.90 -12.91
CA VAL A 386 -7.61 9.62 -13.42
C VAL A 386 -6.60 9.05 -14.39
N ARG A 387 -6.41 7.73 -14.31
CA ARG A 387 -5.72 6.93 -15.32
C ARG A 387 -6.69 5.94 -15.94
N TYR A 388 -6.74 5.90 -17.26
CA TYR A 388 -7.45 4.88 -18.00
C TYR A 388 -6.56 4.36 -19.13
N ARG A 389 -6.23 3.06 -19.11
CA ARG A 389 -5.19 2.46 -19.97
C ARG A 389 -3.87 3.22 -19.79
N ASP A 390 -3.29 3.73 -20.86
CA ASP A 390 -2.00 4.45 -20.85
C ASP A 390 -2.16 5.97 -20.68
N TRP A 391 -3.39 6.48 -20.67
CA TRP A 391 -3.66 7.90 -20.55
C TRP A 391 -3.91 8.32 -19.10
N LYS A 392 -3.29 9.42 -18.71
CA LYS A 392 -3.46 10.02 -17.38
C LYS A 392 -3.83 11.49 -17.51
N LEU A 393 -4.92 11.87 -16.87
CA LEU A 393 -5.38 13.26 -16.73
C LEU A 393 -5.15 13.70 -15.28
N ILE A 394 -4.57 14.87 -15.12
CA ILE A 394 -4.49 15.61 -13.86
C ILE A 394 -5.26 16.91 -13.99
N VAL A 395 -6.21 17.15 -13.10
CA VAL A 395 -6.94 18.41 -12.98
C VAL A 395 -6.60 19.05 -11.65
N THR A 396 -5.98 20.24 -11.72
CA THR A 396 -5.65 21.03 -10.53
C THR A 396 -6.63 22.17 -10.37
N LYS A 397 -7.17 22.35 -9.17
CA LYS A 397 -8.11 23.44 -8.87
C LYS A 397 -7.40 24.79 -8.93
N ALA A 398 -8.16 25.84 -9.24
CA ALA A 398 -7.68 27.22 -9.14
C ALA A 398 -7.13 27.51 -7.73
N SER A 399 -5.99 28.19 -7.68
CA SER A 399 -5.34 28.59 -6.43
C SER A 399 -4.80 30.03 -6.55
N GLY A 400 -5.26 30.92 -5.72
CA GLY A 400 -4.91 32.33 -5.77
C GLY A 400 -5.26 32.96 -7.12
N LYS A 401 -4.24 33.48 -7.82
CA LYS A 401 -4.40 34.09 -9.16
C LYS A 401 -4.31 33.09 -10.32
N GLN A 402 -3.94 31.82 -10.04
CA GLN A 402 -3.85 30.77 -11.07
C GLN A 402 -5.22 30.11 -11.26
N GLY A 403 -5.69 30.05 -12.50
CA GLY A 403 -6.86 29.28 -12.88
C GLY A 403 -6.63 27.78 -12.73
N PRO A 404 -7.69 26.95 -12.91
CA PRO A 404 -7.52 25.50 -12.93
C PRO A 404 -6.61 25.10 -14.10
N THR A 405 -5.85 24.00 -13.92
CA THR A 405 -5.01 23.44 -14.99
C THR A 405 -5.46 22.04 -15.33
N GLU A 406 -5.31 21.67 -16.62
CA GLU A 406 -5.53 20.31 -17.12
C GLU A 406 -4.24 19.83 -17.77
N GLU A 407 -3.75 18.68 -17.30
CA GLU A 407 -2.53 18.07 -17.81
C GLU A 407 -2.84 16.63 -18.25
N LEU A 408 -2.55 16.31 -19.51
CA LEU A 408 -2.78 15.00 -20.11
C LEU A 408 -1.46 14.38 -20.53
N TYR A 409 -1.22 13.12 -20.12
CA TYR A 409 0.01 12.38 -20.40
C TYR A 409 -0.28 11.01 -21.00
N ASP A 410 0.57 10.60 -21.96
CA ASP A 410 0.62 9.24 -22.50
C ASP A 410 1.73 8.46 -21.78
N LEU A 411 1.37 7.70 -20.77
CA LEU A 411 2.32 6.95 -19.92
C LEU A 411 3.02 5.79 -20.64
N ALA A 412 2.54 5.38 -21.83
CA ALA A 412 3.24 4.37 -22.62
C ALA A 412 4.55 4.91 -23.21
N THR A 413 4.58 6.21 -23.51
CA THR A 413 5.72 6.88 -24.16
C THR A 413 6.38 7.93 -23.31
N ASP A 414 5.69 8.44 -22.27
CA ASP A 414 6.14 9.53 -21.39
C ASP A 414 5.80 9.22 -19.92
N LEU A 415 6.47 8.21 -19.36
CA LEU A 415 6.29 7.81 -17.97
C LEU A 415 6.74 8.90 -16.98
N GLY A 416 7.66 9.78 -17.41
CA GLY A 416 8.17 10.92 -16.64
C GLY A 416 7.24 12.14 -16.65
N GLU A 417 6.11 12.09 -17.35
CA GLU A 417 5.12 13.19 -17.41
C GLU A 417 5.75 14.53 -17.82
N ALA A 418 6.65 14.49 -18.81
CA ALA A 418 7.40 15.65 -19.27
C ALA A 418 6.60 16.53 -20.24
N LYS A 419 5.72 15.93 -21.07
CA LYS A 419 5.00 16.64 -22.13
C LYS A 419 3.47 16.58 -21.92
N ASN A 420 2.87 17.71 -21.54
CA ASN A 420 1.41 17.83 -21.52
C ASN A 420 0.86 17.88 -22.97
N VAL A 421 0.05 16.89 -23.34
CA VAL A 421 -0.56 16.77 -24.68
C VAL A 421 -2.06 17.10 -24.71
N ALA A 422 -2.59 17.75 -23.69
CA ALA A 422 -4.02 18.09 -23.57
C ALA A 422 -4.56 18.85 -24.80
N ALA A 423 -3.79 19.79 -25.33
CA ALA A 423 -4.16 20.55 -26.53
C ALA A 423 -4.09 19.72 -27.82
N GLU A 424 -3.25 18.66 -27.83
CA GLU A 424 -3.00 17.81 -29.02
C GLU A 424 -3.99 16.63 -29.10
N ARG A 425 -4.68 16.30 -27.99
CA ARG A 425 -5.56 15.13 -27.84
C ARG A 425 -6.91 15.48 -27.21
N PRO A 426 -7.70 16.40 -27.80
CA PRO A 426 -8.94 16.88 -27.18
C PRO A 426 -10.00 15.78 -26.96
N GLU A 427 -10.06 14.75 -27.81
CA GLU A 427 -10.97 13.63 -27.65
C GLU A 427 -10.62 12.75 -26.44
N VAL A 428 -9.33 12.49 -26.21
CA VAL A 428 -8.85 11.74 -25.04
C VAL A 428 -9.07 12.55 -23.76
N LEU A 429 -8.80 13.85 -23.81
CA LEU A 429 -9.05 14.76 -22.69
C LEU A 429 -10.54 14.74 -22.29
N ALA A 430 -11.45 14.78 -23.28
CA ALA A 430 -12.90 14.76 -23.03
C ALA A 430 -13.35 13.43 -22.39
N ASP A 431 -12.88 12.27 -22.89
CA ASP A 431 -13.16 10.95 -22.29
C ASP A 431 -12.69 10.88 -20.84
N LEU A 432 -11.45 11.32 -20.56
CA LEU A 432 -10.92 11.25 -19.20
C LEU A 432 -11.59 12.26 -18.24
N LYS A 433 -12.04 13.40 -18.72
CA LYS A 433 -12.86 14.34 -17.92
C LYS A 433 -14.23 13.75 -17.57
N GLN A 434 -14.84 13.03 -18.49
CA GLN A 434 -16.08 12.30 -18.20
C GLN A 434 -15.82 11.25 -17.10
N ARG A 435 -14.79 10.42 -17.24
CA ARG A 435 -14.41 9.40 -16.25
C ARG A 435 -14.09 10.03 -14.89
N LEU A 436 -13.42 11.16 -14.87
CA LEU A 436 -13.15 11.91 -13.63
C LEU A 436 -14.47 12.33 -12.97
N THR A 437 -15.41 12.87 -13.73
CA THR A 437 -16.73 13.26 -13.21
C THR A 437 -17.48 12.06 -12.62
N GLU A 438 -17.50 10.94 -13.35
CA GLU A 438 -18.16 9.71 -12.91
C GLU A 438 -17.57 9.13 -11.62
N VAL A 439 -16.21 9.01 -11.55
CA VAL A 439 -15.56 8.43 -10.38
C VAL A 439 -15.64 9.36 -9.17
N SER A 440 -15.48 10.67 -9.35
CA SER A 440 -15.50 11.64 -8.25
C SER A 440 -16.92 11.93 -7.71
N ALA A 441 -17.97 11.58 -8.43
CA ALA A 441 -19.36 11.72 -7.97
C ALA A 441 -19.64 10.94 -6.67
N ARG A 442 -18.84 9.92 -6.37
CA ARG A 442 -18.92 9.11 -5.15
C ARG A 442 -18.02 9.61 -4.01
N ASP A 443 -17.30 10.69 -4.20
CA ASP A 443 -16.44 11.24 -3.14
C ASP A 443 -17.31 11.66 -1.93
N ARG A 444 -16.84 11.34 -0.74
CA ARG A 444 -17.51 11.60 0.54
C ARG A 444 -18.84 10.86 0.74
N ASP A 445 -19.08 9.75 0.04
CA ASP A 445 -20.30 8.94 0.19
C ASP A 445 -20.31 8.08 1.48
N ALA A 446 -19.19 8.04 2.24
CA ALA A 446 -19.03 7.27 3.46
C ALA A 446 -18.18 8.01 4.53
N VAL A 447 -18.38 9.31 4.70
CA VAL A 447 -17.65 10.10 5.72
C VAL A 447 -18.02 9.65 7.13
N ALA A 448 -17.02 9.56 8.02
CA ALA A 448 -17.26 9.33 9.44
C ALA A 448 -18.12 10.47 10.02
N THR A 449 -19.26 10.09 10.55
CA THR A 449 -20.11 10.99 11.38
C THR A 449 -19.93 10.60 12.83
N ASP A 450 -19.88 11.59 13.71
CA ASP A 450 -19.77 11.38 15.17
C ASP A 450 -21.04 10.79 15.75
#